data_ef78bcb3fab09b7ced7242aeb421b10f
#
_entry.id   ef78bcb3fab09b7ced7242aeb421b10f
#
_cell.length_a   1.000
_cell.length_b   1.000
_cell.length_c   1.000
_cell.angle_alpha   90.00
_cell.angle_beta   90.00
_cell.angle_gamma   90.00
#
_symmetry.space_group_name_H-M   'P 1'
#
loop_
_entity.id
_entity.type
_entity.pdbx_description
1 polymer ?
#
loop_
_entity_poly.entity_id
_entity_poly.type
_entity_poly.pdbx_seq_one_letter_code
_entity_poly.pdbx_strand_id
1 'polypeptide(L)'
;ALDKVMKQGLKKVIVAVPEMSIGGSFQDTDLTTYGFFADWHVDPKYNLCTPGNVGKVDRVVKFMDDPDAHYLLCTHATFRFAFEKIKLPYKFDETVVAIDEFHHTSADDTNIMGKTIHTLMTQSKAHIVAMTGSYFRGDAVRILEEEDEAKFTQVTYTYYEQLNGYKYLKSLGIGYHFYQGRYFEALREVLDLDKKTIIHIPNVNSMESTGDKFTEVERIMDVIGGTPIKDPETGIYTTRARNGKTLRIADLVTDDENRVNVLMYLRNIKKREDMDIIIALGMAKEGFDWPWCEHVLTVGYRSSLTEIVQIIGRATRDCEGKEHAQFTNLIAQPDAEDADVTNSVNNMLKAITVSLLMEQILAPNINFKPRSLLKNGEEVKPGTIIIDDTGEHKVSKPVAEILTNGGLTNVTTSVLQDINAVGRIITHAINDQEFTQLELPNLVQERFPSLEIEDVKTVAKFVELQMKIHAAGGQIDDQGKLVDREGRIVIEIPDDTPKPPKHPQPPKDPKEKENEKLGD
;
A
#
# COMPACT_ATOMS: atom_id res chain seq x y z
N ALA A 1 -17.93 8.45 11.30
CA ALA A 1 -18.64 9.69 10.93
C ALA A 1 -20.00 9.78 11.61
N LEU A 2 -20.95 8.88 11.33
CA LEU A 2 -22.32 8.90 11.90
C LEU A 2 -22.34 8.94 13.44
N ASP A 3 -21.51 8.13 14.12
CA ASP A 3 -21.42 8.13 15.58
C ASP A 3 -21.02 9.51 16.15
N LYS A 4 -20.07 10.17 15.50
CA LYS A 4 -19.61 11.51 15.89
C LYS A 4 -20.75 12.55 15.85
N VAL A 5 -21.55 12.53 14.79
CA VAL A 5 -22.67 13.46 14.63
C VAL A 5 -23.81 13.09 15.56
N MET A 6 -24.24 11.84 15.58
CA MET A 6 -25.46 11.43 16.28
C MET A 6 -25.30 11.23 17.78
N LYS A 7 -24.11 10.81 18.25
CA LYS A 7 -23.88 10.49 19.66
C LYS A 7 -22.93 11.45 20.37
N GLN A 8 -21.99 12.08 19.63
CA GLN A 8 -20.99 12.96 20.22
C GLN A 8 -21.27 14.46 19.98
N GLY A 9 -22.39 14.78 19.33
CA GLY A 9 -22.88 16.16 19.17
C GLY A 9 -22.12 17.02 18.17
N LEU A 10 -21.29 16.41 17.31
CA LEU A 10 -20.67 17.16 16.21
C LEU A 10 -21.71 17.44 15.13
N LYS A 11 -21.60 18.60 14.48
CA LYS A 11 -22.63 19.07 13.54
C LYS A 11 -22.36 18.67 12.11
N LYS A 12 -21.08 18.57 11.73
CA LYS A 12 -20.68 18.40 10.33
C LYS A 12 -19.66 17.30 10.15
N VAL A 13 -19.70 16.65 8.97
CA VAL A 13 -18.72 15.71 8.50
C VAL A 13 -18.25 16.11 7.10
N ILE A 14 -16.97 16.29 6.92
CA ILE A 14 -16.33 16.47 5.63
C ILE A 14 -15.51 15.22 5.34
N VAL A 15 -15.79 14.54 4.23
CA VAL A 15 -14.95 13.46 3.71
C VAL A 15 -14.14 14.00 2.55
N ALA A 16 -12.83 14.05 2.72
CA ALA A 16 -11.89 14.48 1.69
C ALA A 16 -11.19 13.25 1.10
N VAL A 17 -11.28 13.09 -0.23
CA VAL A 17 -10.70 11.98 -0.99
C VAL A 17 -9.64 12.50 -1.97
N PRO A 18 -8.64 11.69 -2.37
CA PRO A 18 -7.60 12.16 -3.30
C PRO A 18 -8.17 12.58 -4.65
N GLU A 19 -9.07 11.79 -5.22
CA GLU A 19 -9.64 12.00 -6.57
C GLU A 19 -11.17 11.91 -6.57
N MET A 20 -11.80 12.56 -7.57
CA MET A 20 -13.26 12.51 -7.75
C MET A 20 -13.80 11.10 -7.96
N SER A 21 -13.01 10.24 -8.58
CA SER A 21 -13.35 8.85 -8.82
C SER A 21 -13.56 8.06 -7.53
N ILE A 22 -12.72 8.30 -6.53
CA ILE A 22 -12.84 7.68 -5.20
C ILE A 22 -14.09 8.19 -4.48
N GLY A 23 -14.40 9.49 -4.61
CA GLY A 23 -15.62 10.05 -4.06
C GLY A 23 -16.89 9.34 -4.54
N GLY A 24 -16.88 8.76 -5.74
CA GLY A 24 -17.97 7.93 -6.24
C GLY A 24 -18.22 6.65 -5.44
N SER A 25 -17.27 6.21 -4.60
CA SER A 25 -17.44 5.06 -3.71
C SER A 25 -18.22 5.38 -2.43
N PHE A 26 -18.32 6.66 -2.07
CA PHE A 26 -19.10 7.12 -0.91
C PHE A 26 -20.55 7.40 -1.33
N GLN A 27 -21.21 6.38 -1.86
CA GLN A 27 -22.61 6.47 -2.28
C GLN A 27 -23.54 6.41 -1.07
N ASP A 28 -24.78 6.87 -1.27
CA ASP A 28 -25.84 6.69 -0.30
C ASP A 28 -25.99 5.19 0.02
N THR A 29 -26.01 4.88 1.31
CA THR A 29 -26.03 3.50 1.79
C THR A 29 -27.01 3.36 2.94
N ASP A 30 -27.91 2.40 2.83
CA ASP A 30 -28.87 2.03 3.86
C ASP A 30 -28.18 1.18 4.94
N LEU A 31 -27.37 1.84 5.76
CA LEU A 31 -26.56 1.18 6.80
C LEU A 31 -27.43 0.57 7.92
N THR A 32 -28.64 1.06 8.13
CA THR A 32 -29.59 0.49 9.10
C THR A 32 -29.95 -0.96 8.79
N THR A 33 -29.94 -1.35 7.52
CA THR A 33 -30.13 -2.75 7.09
C THR A 33 -29.01 -3.69 7.59
N TYR A 34 -27.84 -3.13 7.90
CA TYR A 34 -26.68 -3.84 8.44
C TYR A 34 -26.52 -3.67 9.96
N GLY A 35 -27.55 -3.18 10.65
CA GLY A 35 -27.56 -3.01 12.10
C GLY A 35 -26.93 -1.72 12.61
N PHE A 36 -26.60 -0.77 11.73
CA PHE A 36 -26.19 0.56 12.14
C PHE A 36 -27.42 1.39 12.58
N PHE A 37 -27.16 2.44 13.36
CA PHE A 37 -28.22 3.28 13.95
C PHE A 37 -28.72 4.42 13.01
N ALA A 38 -28.08 4.64 11.87
CA ALA A 38 -28.46 5.63 10.86
C ALA A 38 -27.88 5.28 9.49
N ASP A 39 -28.50 5.82 8.46
CA ASP A 39 -28.06 5.67 7.07
C ASP A 39 -27.04 6.74 6.68
N TRP A 40 -26.21 6.44 5.69
CA TRP A 40 -25.30 7.39 5.09
C TRP A 40 -25.94 8.00 3.85
N HIS A 41 -26.21 9.29 3.91
CA HIS A 41 -26.81 10.03 2.82
C HIS A 41 -26.15 11.40 2.67
N VAL A 42 -25.66 11.72 1.47
CA VAL A 42 -25.04 13.01 1.15
C VAL A 42 -25.96 13.78 0.20
N ASP A 43 -26.43 14.96 0.63
CA ASP A 43 -27.20 15.84 -0.25
C ASP A 43 -26.43 16.07 -1.56
N PRO A 44 -27.04 15.84 -2.74
CA PRO A 44 -26.39 16.03 -4.04
C PRO A 44 -25.70 17.40 -4.22
N LYS A 45 -26.20 18.45 -3.59
CA LYS A 45 -25.57 19.78 -3.62
C LYS A 45 -24.23 19.83 -2.90
N TYR A 46 -23.97 18.90 -1.96
CA TYR A 46 -22.73 18.78 -1.17
C TYR A 46 -21.90 17.53 -1.54
N ASN A 47 -22.32 16.74 -2.52
CA ASN A 47 -21.47 15.78 -3.15
C ASN A 47 -20.67 16.45 -4.28
N LEU A 48 -19.45 16.93 -3.96
CA LEU A 48 -18.61 17.68 -4.88
C LEU A 48 -17.69 16.79 -5.73
N CYS A 49 -17.82 15.47 -5.60
CA CYS A 49 -17.08 14.49 -6.39
C CYS A 49 -17.82 14.06 -7.67
N THR A 50 -18.98 14.67 -7.96
CA THR A 50 -19.70 14.42 -9.21
C THR A 50 -19.15 15.28 -10.35
N PRO A 51 -19.16 14.77 -11.62
CA PRO A 51 -18.76 15.53 -12.81
C PRO A 51 -19.64 16.78 -13.02
N GLY A 52 -19.11 17.81 -13.64
CA GLY A 52 -19.86 19.00 -14.05
C GLY A 52 -20.11 20.03 -12.94
N ASN A 53 -19.70 19.79 -11.71
CA ASN A 53 -19.86 20.74 -10.62
C ASN A 53 -18.85 21.90 -10.71
N VAL A 54 -19.36 23.11 -10.95
CA VAL A 54 -18.57 24.37 -10.93
C VAL A 54 -18.65 25.01 -9.54
N GLY A 55 -17.62 25.76 -9.14
CA GLY A 55 -17.63 26.51 -7.87
C GLY A 55 -17.56 25.61 -6.63
N LYS A 56 -16.88 24.48 -6.68
CA LYS A 56 -16.76 23.50 -5.58
C LYS A 56 -16.25 24.12 -4.29
N VAL A 57 -15.23 24.96 -4.37
CA VAL A 57 -14.65 25.66 -3.20
C VAL A 57 -15.70 26.51 -2.49
N ASP A 58 -16.50 27.27 -3.24
CA ASP A 58 -17.57 28.11 -2.67
C ASP A 58 -18.69 27.28 -2.03
N ARG A 59 -18.94 26.10 -2.54
CA ARG A 59 -19.91 25.18 -1.94
C ARG A 59 -19.43 24.63 -0.60
N VAL A 60 -18.13 24.36 -0.42
CA VAL A 60 -17.58 24.01 0.89
C VAL A 60 -17.78 25.17 1.87
N VAL A 61 -17.49 26.42 1.44
CA VAL A 61 -17.72 27.58 2.29
C VAL A 61 -19.20 27.69 2.68
N LYS A 62 -20.13 27.57 1.74
CA LYS A 62 -21.57 27.55 2.00
C LYS A 62 -22.00 26.43 2.93
N PHE A 63 -21.43 25.22 2.74
CA PHE A 63 -21.68 24.09 3.63
C PHE A 63 -21.29 24.39 5.07
N MET A 64 -20.18 25.08 5.31
CA MET A 64 -19.75 25.43 6.66
C MET A 64 -20.73 26.41 7.33
N ASP A 65 -21.38 27.25 6.57
CA ASP A 65 -22.35 28.26 7.07
C ASP A 65 -23.82 27.77 7.06
N ASP A 66 -24.13 26.63 6.41
CA ASP A 66 -25.47 26.03 6.33
C ASP A 66 -25.76 25.18 7.58
N PRO A 67 -26.67 25.58 8.49
CA PRO A 67 -26.94 24.85 9.73
C PRO A 67 -27.63 23.51 9.52
N ASP A 68 -28.30 23.32 8.38
CA ASP A 68 -29.06 22.10 8.06
C ASP A 68 -28.20 21.07 7.28
N ALA A 69 -26.98 21.44 6.89
CA ALA A 69 -26.07 20.57 6.15
C ALA A 69 -25.14 19.80 7.11
N HIS A 70 -25.18 18.49 7.04
CA HIS A 70 -24.38 17.61 7.92
C HIS A 70 -23.24 16.88 7.23
N TYR A 71 -23.35 16.53 5.94
CA TYR A 71 -22.38 15.72 5.23
C TYR A 71 -21.92 16.38 3.94
N LEU A 72 -20.60 16.42 3.74
CA LEU A 72 -19.97 16.93 2.51
C LEU A 72 -18.89 15.95 2.04
N LEU A 73 -18.88 15.72 0.74
CA LEU A 73 -17.86 14.92 0.08
C LEU A 73 -17.12 15.77 -0.94
N CYS A 74 -15.79 15.83 -0.85
CA CYS A 74 -14.95 16.61 -1.76
C CYS A 74 -13.58 15.97 -1.99
N THR A 75 -12.83 16.52 -2.94
CA THR A 75 -11.42 16.12 -3.12
C THR A 75 -10.50 16.86 -2.16
N HIS A 76 -9.29 16.28 -1.89
CA HIS A 76 -8.22 16.94 -1.13
C HIS A 76 -7.93 18.34 -1.64
N ALA A 77 -7.84 18.51 -2.97
CA ALA A 77 -7.62 19.83 -3.58
C ALA A 77 -8.75 20.81 -3.27
N THR A 78 -10.01 20.37 -3.38
CA THR A 78 -11.18 21.22 -3.07
C THR A 78 -11.19 21.63 -1.60
N PHE A 79 -10.94 20.69 -0.69
CA PHE A 79 -10.88 20.93 0.75
C PHE A 79 -9.78 21.95 1.09
N ARG A 80 -8.57 21.74 0.58
CA ARG A 80 -7.44 22.64 0.79
C ARG A 80 -7.74 24.08 0.36
N PHE A 81 -8.21 24.29 -0.87
CA PHE A 81 -8.54 25.63 -1.36
C PHE A 81 -9.70 26.27 -0.57
N ALA A 82 -10.67 25.47 -0.12
CA ALA A 82 -11.74 25.98 0.72
C ALA A 82 -11.23 26.41 2.10
N PHE A 83 -10.34 25.63 2.71
CA PHE A 83 -9.71 25.98 3.97
C PHE A 83 -8.91 27.29 3.88
N GLU A 84 -8.10 27.44 2.84
CA GLU A 84 -7.37 28.69 2.54
C GLU A 84 -8.32 29.89 2.36
N LYS A 85 -9.50 29.67 1.78
CA LYS A 85 -10.51 30.72 1.60
C LYS A 85 -11.23 31.08 2.88
N ILE A 86 -11.57 30.11 3.73
CA ILE A 86 -12.26 30.31 5.01
C ILE A 86 -11.37 31.07 6.00
N LYS A 87 -10.06 30.77 6.06
CA LYS A 87 -9.05 31.43 6.92
C LYS A 87 -9.34 31.44 8.43
N LEU A 88 -10.34 30.73 8.89
CA LEU A 88 -10.83 30.73 10.27
C LEU A 88 -10.93 29.29 10.77
N PRO A 89 -9.85 28.71 11.33
CA PRO A 89 -9.79 27.29 11.75
C PRO A 89 -10.90 26.94 12.75
N TYR A 90 -11.29 27.83 13.64
CA TYR A 90 -12.35 27.60 14.63
C TYR A 90 -13.75 27.32 14.03
N LYS A 91 -13.98 27.68 12.75
CA LYS A 91 -15.22 27.27 12.06
C LYS A 91 -15.37 25.76 11.93
N PHE A 92 -14.29 25.02 12.09
CA PHE A 92 -14.28 23.55 12.05
C PHE A 92 -14.41 22.88 13.43
N ASP A 93 -14.62 23.66 14.51
CA ASP A 93 -14.63 23.13 15.89
C ASP A 93 -15.65 22.01 16.14
N GLU A 94 -16.79 22.04 15.46
CA GLU A 94 -17.85 21.03 15.58
C GLU A 94 -17.90 20.10 14.35
N THR A 95 -16.76 19.92 13.69
CA THR A 95 -16.67 19.20 12.42
C THR A 95 -15.77 17.97 12.55
N VAL A 96 -16.20 16.86 11.96
CA VAL A 96 -15.32 15.73 11.63
C VAL A 96 -14.71 15.97 10.26
N VAL A 97 -13.40 15.95 10.16
CA VAL A 97 -12.66 15.96 8.89
C VAL A 97 -12.06 14.59 8.69
N ALA A 98 -12.69 13.78 7.84
CA ALA A 98 -12.22 12.45 7.47
C ALA A 98 -11.41 12.55 6.16
N ILE A 99 -10.18 12.10 6.19
CA ILE A 99 -9.24 12.20 5.06
C ILE A 99 -8.89 10.79 4.64
N ASP A 100 -9.32 10.45 3.44
CA ASP A 100 -9.02 9.17 2.82
C ASP A 100 -7.64 9.21 2.14
N GLU A 101 -6.97 8.06 2.04
CA GLU A 101 -5.60 7.93 1.55
C GLU A 101 -4.66 8.96 2.19
N PHE A 102 -4.68 8.98 3.51
CA PHE A 102 -3.99 9.99 4.32
C PHE A 102 -2.47 10.04 4.08
N HIS A 103 -1.88 8.97 3.58
CA HIS A 103 -0.46 8.91 3.21
C HIS A 103 -0.08 9.86 2.05
N HIS A 104 -1.04 10.42 1.31
CA HIS A 104 -0.79 11.50 0.36
C HIS A 104 -0.54 12.87 1.02
N THR A 105 -0.79 12.99 2.31
CA THR A 105 -0.36 14.15 3.10
C THR A 105 1.10 13.97 3.51
N SER A 106 1.81 15.04 3.81
CA SER A 106 3.14 14.96 4.39
C SER A 106 3.41 16.16 5.29
N ALA A 107 4.32 15.95 6.25
CA ALA A 107 4.83 16.99 7.13
C ALA A 107 5.82 17.95 6.44
N ASP A 108 6.15 17.70 5.17
CA ASP A 108 7.01 18.57 4.37
C ASP A 108 6.41 19.99 4.26
N ASP A 109 7.24 20.99 4.44
CA ASP A 109 6.87 22.41 4.32
C ASP A 109 6.29 22.80 2.95
N THR A 110 6.51 22.01 1.93
CA THR A 110 5.91 22.19 0.59
C THR A 110 4.51 21.58 0.48
N ASN A 111 4.11 20.68 1.38
CA ASN A 111 2.82 20.02 1.34
C ASN A 111 1.74 20.86 2.03
N ILE A 112 0.93 21.52 1.23
CA ILE A 112 -0.14 22.41 1.72
C ILE A 112 -1.21 21.63 2.50
N MET A 113 -1.47 20.37 2.16
CA MET A 113 -2.45 19.56 2.88
C MET A 113 -1.94 19.21 4.29
N GLY A 114 -0.67 18.85 4.43
CA GLY A 114 -0.03 18.65 5.73
C GLY A 114 -0.15 19.89 6.62
N LYS A 115 0.15 21.09 6.09
CA LYS A 115 -0.04 22.35 6.81
C LYS A 115 -1.49 22.62 7.20
N THR A 116 -2.44 22.27 6.34
CA THR A 116 -3.88 22.41 6.65
C THR A 116 -4.25 21.53 7.85
N ILE A 117 -3.80 20.27 7.87
CA ILE A 117 -4.05 19.33 8.96
C ILE A 117 -3.41 19.84 10.26
N HIS A 118 -2.13 20.21 10.22
CA HIS A 118 -1.44 20.79 11.38
C HIS A 118 -2.19 22.01 11.95
N THR A 119 -2.65 22.90 11.09
CA THR A 119 -3.42 24.08 11.50
C THR A 119 -4.75 23.70 12.15
N LEU A 120 -5.48 22.73 11.56
CA LEU A 120 -6.72 22.21 12.18
C LEU A 120 -6.45 21.60 13.55
N MET A 121 -5.38 20.81 13.69
CA MET A 121 -5.02 20.15 14.95
C MET A 121 -4.57 21.11 16.05
N THR A 122 -3.99 22.24 15.69
CA THR A 122 -3.44 23.21 16.65
C THR A 122 -4.34 24.40 16.92
N GLN A 123 -5.22 24.78 15.97
CA GLN A 123 -6.01 26.01 16.04
C GLN A 123 -7.52 25.78 15.94
N SER A 124 -7.98 24.52 15.98
CA SER A 124 -9.41 24.18 16.04
C SER A 124 -9.66 23.00 16.96
N LYS A 125 -10.94 22.72 17.23
CA LYS A 125 -11.43 21.53 17.93
C LYS A 125 -12.00 20.50 16.94
N ALA A 126 -11.62 20.57 15.68
CA ALA A 126 -12.02 19.59 14.67
C ALA A 126 -11.58 18.18 15.07
N HIS A 127 -12.44 17.19 14.84
CA HIS A 127 -12.08 15.79 14.99
C HIS A 127 -11.54 15.28 13.66
N ILE A 128 -10.28 14.88 13.62
CA ILE A 128 -9.64 14.36 12.41
C ILE A 128 -9.68 12.84 12.41
N VAL A 129 -10.12 12.26 11.31
CA VAL A 129 -10.08 10.82 11.04
C VAL A 129 -9.17 10.61 9.83
N ALA A 130 -7.97 10.12 10.09
CA ALA A 130 -7.02 9.76 9.05
C ALA A 130 -7.24 8.30 8.64
N MET A 131 -7.52 8.07 7.36
CA MET A 131 -7.76 6.73 6.81
C MET A 131 -6.70 6.44 5.75
N THR A 132 -6.07 5.29 5.84
CA THR A 132 -5.09 4.86 4.84
C THR A 132 -4.95 3.34 4.85
N GLY A 133 -4.82 2.75 3.68
CA GLY A 133 -4.48 1.34 3.53
C GLY A 133 -3.01 1.04 3.88
N SER A 134 -2.17 2.07 3.95
CA SER A 134 -0.76 1.97 4.34
C SER A 134 -0.32 3.29 4.94
N TYR A 135 0.21 3.26 6.15
CA TYR A 135 0.76 4.44 6.82
C TYR A 135 2.16 4.83 6.32
N PHE A 136 2.71 4.08 5.39
CA PHE A 136 4.05 4.32 4.84
C PHE A 136 3.96 4.95 3.46
N ARG A 137 4.66 6.06 3.25
CA ARG A 137 4.80 6.69 1.93
C ARG A 137 5.89 6.03 1.09
N GLY A 138 6.86 5.43 1.75
CA GLY A 138 8.02 4.83 1.10
C GLY A 138 9.10 5.84 0.69
N ASP A 139 8.98 7.09 1.11
CA ASP A 139 10.02 8.13 1.01
C ASP A 139 10.50 8.54 2.41
N ALA A 140 11.48 9.44 2.47
CA ALA A 140 12.06 9.94 3.72
C ALA A 140 11.16 10.95 4.46
N VAL A 141 10.02 11.33 3.86
CA VAL A 141 9.17 12.38 4.40
C VAL A 141 8.11 11.80 5.32
N ARG A 142 8.03 12.29 6.55
CA ARG A 142 7.00 11.91 7.51
C ARG A 142 5.61 12.35 7.03
N ILE A 143 4.60 11.55 7.34
CA ILE A 143 3.20 11.91 7.09
C ILE A 143 2.76 13.01 8.05
N LEU A 144 3.11 12.88 9.33
CA LEU A 144 2.83 13.86 10.38
C LEU A 144 4.09 14.15 11.19
N GLU A 145 4.13 15.33 11.80
CA GLU A 145 5.10 15.60 12.87
C GLU A 145 4.79 14.73 14.10
N GLU A 146 5.82 14.37 14.87
CA GLU A 146 5.67 13.47 16.04
C GLU A 146 4.64 13.98 17.06
N GLU A 147 4.59 15.30 17.27
CA GLU A 147 3.65 15.93 18.19
C GLU A 147 2.19 15.80 17.72
N ASP A 148 1.97 15.81 16.40
CA ASP A 148 0.65 15.66 15.82
C ASP A 148 0.26 14.18 15.75
N GLU A 149 1.20 13.30 15.42
CA GLU A 149 0.98 11.85 15.41
C GLU A 149 0.58 11.33 16.81
N ALA A 150 1.22 11.83 17.87
CA ALA A 150 0.94 11.46 19.25
C ALA A 150 -0.51 11.81 19.71
N LYS A 151 -1.21 12.70 19.00
CA LYS A 151 -2.61 13.04 19.29
C LYS A 151 -3.61 12.05 18.70
N PHE A 152 -3.19 11.18 17.79
CA PHE A 152 -4.07 10.19 17.17
C PHE A 152 -4.16 8.92 18.01
N THR A 153 -5.36 8.38 18.10
CA THR A 153 -5.57 6.99 18.51
C THR A 153 -5.49 6.11 17.28
N GLN A 154 -4.49 5.27 17.19
CA GLN A 154 -4.34 4.34 16.08
C GLN A 154 -5.32 3.18 16.23
N VAL A 155 -6.02 2.85 15.15
CA VAL A 155 -6.87 1.68 15.01
C VAL A 155 -6.43 0.96 13.75
N THR A 156 -5.88 -0.22 13.92
CA THR A 156 -5.40 -1.06 12.82
C THR A 156 -6.35 -2.24 12.62
N TYR A 157 -6.66 -2.52 11.36
CA TYR A 157 -7.36 -3.74 10.95
C TYR A 157 -6.52 -4.43 9.88
N THR A 158 -5.85 -5.48 10.29
CA THR A 158 -4.85 -6.15 9.47
C THR A 158 -5.48 -6.96 8.33
N TYR A 159 -4.74 -7.20 7.26
CA TYR A 159 -5.17 -8.12 6.21
C TYR A 159 -5.48 -9.54 6.75
N TYR A 160 -4.73 -9.98 7.77
CA TYR A 160 -4.99 -11.26 8.42
C TYR A 160 -6.37 -11.30 9.08
N GLU A 161 -6.72 -10.27 9.86
CA GLU A 161 -8.04 -10.15 10.47
C GLU A 161 -9.13 -10.08 9.40
N GLN A 162 -8.89 -9.32 8.33
CA GLN A 162 -9.80 -9.20 7.22
C GLN A 162 -10.02 -10.55 6.52
N LEU A 163 -8.95 -11.27 6.16
CA LEU A 163 -9.04 -12.58 5.50
C LEU A 163 -9.71 -13.63 6.39
N ASN A 164 -9.43 -13.62 7.70
CA ASN A 164 -10.09 -14.52 8.64
C ASN A 164 -11.59 -14.25 8.81
N GLY A 165 -12.01 -13.00 8.65
CA GLY A 165 -13.42 -12.59 8.68
C GLY A 165 -14.19 -12.94 7.41
N TYR A 166 -13.52 -13.33 6.33
CA TYR A 166 -14.16 -13.61 5.06
C TYR A 166 -14.94 -14.92 5.04
N LYS A 167 -16.10 -14.87 4.39
CA LYS A 167 -16.97 -16.03 4.26
C LYS A 167 -16.54 -16.98 3.14
N TYR A 168 -16.12 -16.43 2.03
CA TYR A 168 -15.87 -17.16 0.79
C TYR A 168 -14.38 -17.29 0.47
N LEU A 169 -13.63 -16.19 0.43
CA LEU A 169 -12.22 -16.20 0.13
C LEU A 169 -11.41 -16.85 1.25
N LYS A 170 -10.74 -17.97 0.96
CA LYS A 170 -10.01 -18.80 1.93
C LYS A 170 -8.49 -18.75 1.79
N SER A 171 -7.99 -18.32 0.64
CA SER A 171 -6.57 -18.33 0.38
C SER A 171 -6.13 -17.22 -0.57
N LEU A 172 -4.91 -16.74 -0.37
CA LEU A 172 -4.22 -15.79 -1.22
C LEU A 172 -2.87 -16.37 -1.65
N GLY A 173 -2.67 -16.51 -2.95
CA GLY A 173 -1.37 -16.84 -3.55
C GLY A 173 -0.59 -15.57 -3.89
N ILE A 174 0.70 -15.55 -3.59
CA ILE A 174 1.61 -14.48 -3.98
C ILE A 174 2.76 -15.12 -4.75
N GLY A 175 2.96 -14.70 -6.01
CA GLY A 175 3.96 -15.22 -6.91
C GLY A 175 4.74 -14.11 -7.62
N TYR A 176 6.02 -14.35 -7.78
CA TYR A 176 6.89 -13.60 -8.67
C TYR A 176 7.34 -14.56 -9.76
N HIS A 177 7.07 -14.22 -11.01
CA HIS A 177 7.41 -15.02 -12.17
C HIS A 177 8.49 -14.31 -12.96
N PHE A 178 9.66 -14.92 -13.04
CA PHE A 178 10.81 -14.40 -13.77
C PHE A 178 10.78 -14.87 -15.22
N TYR A 179 11.03 -13.97 -16.15
CA TYR A 179 11.00 -14.27 -17.57
C TYR A 179 12.22 -13.71 -18.30
N GLN A 180 12.57 -14.33 -19.41
CA GLN A 180 13.58 -13.85 -20.36
C GLN A 180 12.89 -13.34 -21.62
N GLY A 181 13.46 -12.34 -22.25
CA GLY A 181 12.90 -11.77 -23.47
C GLY A 181 11.75 -10.79 -23.20
N ARG A 182 10.62 -10.97 -23.85
CA ARG A 182 9.46 -10.08 -23.70
C ARG A 182 8.40 -10.67 -22.79
N TYR A 183 7.83 -9.86 -21.92
CA TYR A 183 6.85 -10.30 -20.93
C TYR A 183 5.55 -10.88 -21.51
N PHE A 184 5.22 -10.61 -22.78
CA PHE A 184 4.01 -11.14 -23.40
C PHE A 184 4.00 -12.66 -23.50
N GLU A 185 5.17 -13.28 -23.64
CA GLU A 185 5.31 -14.75 -23.62
C GLU A 185 5.03 -15.28 -22.21
N ALA A 186 5.67 -14.70 -21.21
CA ALA A 186 5.41 -15.03 -19.81
C ALA A 186 3.95 -14.75 -19.40
N LEU A 187 3.39 -13.64 -19.86
CA LEU A 187 1.97 -13.33 -19.62
C LEU A 187 1.08 -14.44 -20.20
N ARG A 188 1.40 -14.96 -21.39
CA ARG A 188 0.66 -16.06 -22.02
C ARG A 188 0.69 -17.34 -21.20
N GLU A 189 1.79 -17.60 -20.50
CA GLU A 189 1.96 -18.77 -19.64
C GLU A 189 1.16 -18.67 -18.33
N VAL A 190 1.18 -17.50 -17.69
CA VAL A 190 0.58 -17.30 -16.37
C VAL A 190 -0.88 -16.83 -16.40
N LEU A 191 -1.35 -16.30 -17.54
CA LEU A 191 -2.72 -15.80 -17.69
C LEU A 191 -3.71 -16.96 -17.86
N ASP A 192 -4.47 -17.22 -16.80
CA ASP A 192 -5.60 -18.12 -16.81
C ASP A 192 -6.86 -17.36 -17.28
N LEU A 193 -7.31 -17.65 -18.51
CA LEU A 193 -8.49 -17.02 -19.11
C LEU A 193 -9.83 -17.48 -18.49
N ASP A 194 -9.79 -18.42 -17.57
CA ASP A 194 -10.97 -18.86 -16.81
C ASP A 194 -11.15 -18.06 -15.51
N LYS A 195 -10.15 -17.24 -15.16
CA LYS A 195 -10.14 -16.40 -13.97
C LYS A 195 -10.46 -14.95 -14.30
N LYS A 196 -11.16 -14.29 -13.38
CA LYS A 196 -11.41 -12.85 -13.44
C LYS A 196 -10.12 -12.11 -13.09
N THR A 197 -9.53 -11.40 -14.07
CA THR A 197 -8.14 -10.93 -13.97
C THR A 197 -8.04 -9.43 -14.20
N ILE A 198 -7.24 -8.76 -13.36
CA ILE A 198 -6.72 -7.41 -13.62
C ILE A 198 -5.27 -7.54 -14.09
N ILE A 199 -4.94 -6.94 -15.23
CA ILE A 199 -3.59 -6.89 -15.78
C ILE A 199 -3.08 -5.46 -15.69
N HIS A 200 -2.08 -5.23 -14.83
CA HIS A 200 -1.39 -3.96 -14.75
C HIS A 200 -0.19 -3.95 -15.69
N ILE A 201 -0.26 -3.12 -16.73
CA ILE A 201 0.84 -2.96 -17.68
C ILE A 201 2.03 -2.24 -17.04
N PRO A 202 3.26 -2.40 -17.59
CA PRO A 202 4.45 -1.71 -17.10
C PRO A 202 4.32 -0.18 -17.29
N ASN A 203 5.09 0.57 -16.52
CA ASN A 203 5.25 2.00 -16.77
C ASN A 203 5.87 2.19 -18.16
N VAL A 204 5.37 3.14 -18.94
CA VAL A 204 5.85 3.43 -20.31
C VAL A 204 7.35 3.77 -20.38
N ASN A 205 7.91 4.24 -19.28
CA ASN A 205 9.34 4.57 -19.17
C ASN A 205 10.19 3.40 -18.65
N SER A 206 9.60 2.27 -18.33
CA SER A 206 10.37 1.09 -17.90
C SER A 206 10.92 0.32 -19.09
N MET A 207 12.01 -0.43 -18.86
CA MET A 207 12.66 -1.23 -19.91
C MET A 207 11.77 -2.37 -20.42
N GLU A 208 10.83 -2.83 -19.62
CA GLU A 208 9.87 -3.87 -20.00
C GLU A 208 8.80 -3.37 -20.96
N SER A 209 8.56 -2.06 -20.98
CA SER A 209 7.53 -1.44 -21.82
C SER A 209 7.94 -1.41 -23.29
N THR A 210 6.94 -1.45 -24.17
CA THR A 210 7.13 -1.15 -25.61
C THR A 210 7.38 0.35 -25.87
N GLY A 211 7.27 1.21 -24.84
CA GLY A 211 7.33 2.66 -24.94
C GLY A 211 6.01 3.31 -25.39
N ASP A 212 5.02 2.52 -25.76
CA ASP A 212 3.70 3.00 -26.18
C ASP A 212 2.57 2.19 -25.53
N LYS A 213 1.73 2.90 -24.76
CA LYS A 213 0.63 2.28 -24.02
C LYS A 213 -0.44 1.62 -24.91
N PHE A 214 -0.64 2.11 -26.12
CA PHE A 214 -1.60 1.50 -27.04
C PHE A 214 -1.08 0.16 -27.56
N THR A 215 0.18 0.12 -27.92
CA THR A 215 0.88 -1.11 -28.32
C THR A 215 0.86 -2.15 -27.19
N GLU A 216 0.98 -1.72 -25.93
CA GLU A 216 0.85 -2.64 -24.77
C GLU A 216 -0.52 -3.30 -24.75
N VAL A 217 -1.60 -2.51 -24.86
CA VAL A 217 -2.97 -3.05 -24.86
C VAL A 217 -3.19 -3.98 -26.05
N GLU A 218 -2.79 -3.60 -27.27
CA GLU A 218 -2.90 -4.45 -28.46
C GLU A 218 -2.20 -5.80 -28.28
N ARG A 219 -0.97 -5.79 -27.76
CA ARG A 219 -0.20 -7.01 -27.50
C ARG A 219 -0.87 -7.90 -26.44
N ILE A 220 -1.43 -7.33 -25.40
CA ILE A 220 -2.19 -8.10 -24.40
C ILE A 220 -3.45 -8.70 -25.04
N MET A 221 -4.15 -7.96 -25.89
CA MET A 221 -5.28 -8.50 -26.65
C MET A 221 -4.85 -9.66 -27.56
N ASP A 222 -3.68 -9.59 -28.20
CA ASP A 222 -3.11 -10.69 -28.97
C ASP A 222 -2.83 -11.93 -28.11
N VAL A 223 -2.34 -11.74 -26.87
CA VAL A 223 -2.12 -12.83 -25.90
C VAL A 223 -3.43 -13.50 -25.52
N ILE A 224 -4.49 -12.72 -25.29
CA ILE A 224 -5.84 -13.22 -25.00
C ILE A 224 -6.40 -13.96 -26.21
N GLY A 225 -6.21 -13.42 -27.39
CA GLY A 225 -6.58 -14.01 -28.67
C GLY A 225 -7.92 -13.52 -29.22
N GLY A 226 -8.17 -13.91 -30.45
CA GLY A 226 -9.37 -13.51 -31.19
C GLY A 226 -9.28 -12.09 -31.77
N THR A 227 -10.40 -11.61 -32.32
CA THR A 227 -10.53 -10.25 -32.84
C THR A 227 -11.42 -9.46 -31.88
N PRO A 228 -10.87 -8.50 -31.13
CA PRO A 228 -11.66 -7.72 -30.19
C PRO A 228 -12.62 -6.78 -30.92
N ILE A 229 -13.86 -6.78 -30.49
CA ILE A 229 -14.92 -5.89 -30.99
C ILE A 229 -15.30 -4.96 -29.86
N LYS A 230 -15.15 -3.65 -30.08
CA LYS A 230 -15.48 -2.61 -29.10
C LYS A 230 -16.93 -2.24 -29.18
N ASP A 231 -17.65 -2.28 -28.08
CA ASP A 231 -18.99 -1.74 -27.95
C ASP A 231 -18.93 -0.20 -27.91
N PRO A 232 -19.57 0.52 -28.82
CA PRO A 232 -19.49 1.98 -28.91
C PRO A 232 -20.18 2.70 -27.74
N GLU A 233 -21.14 2.08 -27.06
CA GLU A 233 -21.85 2.72 -25.93
C GLU A 233 -21.09 2.56 -24.61
N THR A 234 -20.59 1.37 -24.34
CA THR A 234 -19.92 1.05 -23.07
C THR A 234 -18.40 1.18 -23.14
N GLY A 235 -17.81 1.10 -24.34
CA GLY A 235 -16.38 1.03 -24.55
C GLY A 235 -15.75 -0.33 -24.20
N ILE A 236 -16.55 -1.33 -23.83
CA ILE A 236 -16.08 -2.66 -23.47
C ILE A 236 -15.78 -3.48 -24.72
N TYR A 237 -14.64 -4.17 -24.71
CA TYR A 237 -14.30 -5.11 -25.79
C TYR A 237 -14.89 -6.48 -25.51
N THR A 238 -15.32 -7.13 -26.59
CA THR A 238 -15.71 -8.53 -26.58
C THR A 238 -14.85 -9.28 -27.59
N THR A 239 -14.25 -10.39 -27.18
CA THR A 239 -13.43 -11.23 -28.07
C THR A 239 -13.69 -12.71 -27.80
N ARG A 240 -13.49 -13.54 -28.83
CA ARG A 240 -13.42 -14.99 -28.65
C ARG A 240 -11.97 -15.39 -28.38
N ALA A 241 -11.67 -15.59 -27.12
CA ALA A 241 -10.31 -15.84 -26.66
C ALA A 241 -9.76 -17.21 -27.14
N ARG A 242 -8.45 -17.41 -26.95
CA ARG A 242 -7.72 -18.65 -27.35
C ARG A 242 -8.27 -19.94 -26.72
N ASN A 243 -8.94 -19.85 -25.55
CA ASN A 243 -9.60 -20.98 -24.90
C ASN A 243 -11.02 -21.27 -25.46
N GLY A 244 -11.44 -20.54 -26.49
CA GLY A 244 -12.75 -20.67 -27.14
C GLY A 244 -13.90 -19.96 -26.42
N LYS A 245 -13.67 -19.35 -25.25
CA LYS A 245 -14.68 -18.57 -24.54
C LYS A 245 -14.80 -17.15 -25.10
N THR A 246 -15.98 -16.59 -24.98
CA THR A 246 -16.21 -15.17 -25.26
C THR A 246 -15.94 -14.40 -23.99
N LEU A 247 -14.96 -13.49 -24.03
CA LEU A 247 -14.54 -12.69 -22.89
C LEU A 247 -14.88 -11.22 -23.08
N ARG A 248 -15.23 -10.54 -21.99
CA ARG A 248 -15.42 -9.10 -21.90
C ARG A 248 -14.19 -8.46 -21.27
N ILE A 249 -13.65 -7.44 -21.94
CA ILE A 249 -12.38 -6.81 -21.56
C ILE A 249 -12.59 -5.31 -21.45
N ALA A 250 -12.19 -4.74 -20.31
CA ALA A 250 -12.15 -3.30 -20.10
C ALA A 250 -10.72 -2.78 -20.29
N ASP A 251 -10.57 -1.75 -21.11
CA ASP A 251 -9.33 -1.01 -21.29
C ASP A 251 -9.40 0.30 -20.51
N LEU A 252 -8.60 0.40 -19.43
CA LEU A 252 -8.43 1.61 -18.62
C LEU A 252 -7.12 2.35 -18.91
N VAL A 253 -6.37 1.90 -19.92
CA VAL A 253 -5.08 2.46 -20.30
C VAL A 253 -5.23 3.54 -21.35
N THR A 254 -6.08 3.26 -22.36
CA THR A 254 -6.31 4.16 -23.48
C THR A 254 -7.09 5.40 -23.03
N ASP A 255 -6.50 6.57 -23.29
CA ASP A 255 -7.09 7.87 -22.95
C ASP A 255 -7.95 8.34 -24.11
N ASP A 256 -9.10 7.70 -24.31
CA ASP A 256 -10.08 8.07 -25.31
C ASP A 256 -11.40 8.58 -24.68
N GLU A 257 -12.31 9.07 -25.52
CA GLU A 257 -13.62 9.59 -25.08
C GLU A 257 -14.47 8.51 -24.36
N ASN A 258 -14.21 7.24 -24.63
CA ASN A 258 -14.95 6.11 -24.05
C ASN A 258 -14.51 5.75 -22.64
N ARG A 259 -13.37 6.26 -22.16
CA ARG A 259 -12.85 5.92 -20.82
C ARG A 259 -13.86 6.20 -19.70
N VAL A 260 -14.61 7.29 -19.81
CA VAL A 260 -15.68 7.61 -18.84
C VAL A 260 -16.76 6.56 -18.86
N ASN A 261 -17.15 6.09 -20.06
CA ASN A 261 -18.18 5.06 -20.25
C ASN A 261 -17.71 3.71 -19.68
N VAL A 262 -16.45 3.33 -19.92
CA VAL A 262 -15.83 2.13 -19.33
C VAL A 262 -15.87 2.18 -17.80
N LEU A 263 -15.49 3.30 -17.20
CA LEU A 263 -15.55 3.47 -15.73
C LEU A 263 -17.00 3.42 -15.21
N MET A 264 -17.94 4.03 -15.92
CA MET A 264 -19.37 3.96 -15.57
C MET A 264 -19.90 2.53 -15.67
N TYR A 265 -19.49 1.78 -16.70
CA TYR A 265 -19.85 0.38 -16.85
C TYR A 265 -19.31 -0.45 -15.66
N LEU A 266 -18.01 -0.32 -15.35
CA LEU A 266 -17.36 -1.05 -14.25
C LEU A 266 -18.01 -0.76 -12.89
N ARG A 267 -18.46 0.47 -12.63
CA ARG A 267 -19.18 0.84 -11.40
C ARG A 267 -20.55 0.21 -11.28
N ASN A 268 -21.19 -0.11 -12.41
CA ASN A 268 -22.53 -0.65 -12.45
C ASN A 268 -22.57 -2.17 -12.63
N ILE A 269 -21.41 -2.86 -12.61
CA ILE A 269 -21.34 -4.31 -12.67
C ILE A 269 -22.05 -4.90 -11.44
N LYS A 270 -23.00 -5.81 -11.70
CA LYS A 270 -23.76 -6.49 -10.66
C LYS A 270 -23.58 -8.01 -10.67
N LYS A 271 -22.97 -8.56 -11.72
CA LYS A 271 -22.80 -10.00 -11.90
C LYS A 271 -21.37 -10.33 -12.29
N ARG A 272 -20.94 -11.53 -11.91
CA ARG A 272 -19.62 -12.07 -12.23
C ARG A 272 -19.36 -12.12 -13.76
N GLU A 273 -20.40 -12.38 -14.54
CA GLU A 273 -20.32 -12.57 -15.99
C GLU A 273 -20.20 -11.24 -16.76
N ASP A 274 -20.41 -10.10 -16.10
CA ASP A 274 -20.38 -8.80 -16.77
C ASP A 274 -18.96 -8.36 -17.15
N MET A 275 -17.91 -8.94 -16.56
CA MET A 275 -16.52 -8.62 -16.84
C MET A 275 -15.60 -9.83 -16.63
N ASP A 276 -14.58 -9.96 -17.48
CA ASP A 276 -13.59 -11.05 -17.39
C ASP A 276 -12.18 -10.52 -17.15
N ILE A 277 -11.74 -9.51 -17.90
CA ILE A 277 -10.39 -8.97 -17.82
C ILE A 277 -10.44 -7.44 -17.80
N ILE A 278 -9.64 -6.83 -16.92
CA ILE A 278 -9.42 -5.38 -16.89
C ILE A 278 -7.93 -5.14 -17.15
N ILE A 279 -7.61 -4.32 -18.16
CA ILE A 279 -6.24 -3.88 -18.46
C ILE A 279 -6.09 -2.46 -17.91
N ALA A 280 -5.07 -2.25 -17.08
CA ALA A 280 -4.86 -1.01 -16.35
C ALA A 280 -3.41 -0.55 -16.37
N LEU A 281 -3.17 0.76 -16.28
CA LEU A 281 -1.86 1.37 -16.14
C LEU A 281 -1.69 1.89 -14.71
N GLY A 282 -0.56 1.55 -14.09
CA GLY A 282 -0.25 1.97 -12.73
C GLY A 282 -1.26 1.44 -11.71
N MET A 283 -1.48 2.18 -10.65
CA MET A 283 -2.69 1.98 -9.85
C MET A 283 -3.86 2.31 -10.75
N ALA A 284 -4.63 1.30 -11.19
CA ALA A 284 -5.86 1.53 -11.93
C ALA A 284 -6.62 2.58 -11.15
N LYS A 285 -6.62 3.81 -11.69
CA LYS A 285 -7.10 4.98 -10.97
C LYS A 285 -8.44 4.62 -10.40
N GLU A 286 -8.46 4.54 -9.12
CA GLU A 286 -9.46 4.13 -8.19
C GLU A 286 -10.83 4.65 -8.62
N GLY A 287 -11.85 3.92 -8.42
CA GLY A 287 -13.18 4.38 -8.74
C GLY A 287 -14.15 3.29 -9.17
N PHE A 288 -13.75 2.04 -9.06
CA PHE A 288 -14.65 0.89 -9.19
C PHE A 288 -14.32 -0.17 -8.15
N ASP A 289 -15.32 -0.88 -7.70
CA ASP A 289 -15.18 -2.07 -6.87
C ASP A 289 -15.58 -3.30 -7.70
N TRP A 290 -14.63 -4.24 -7.84
CA TRP A 290 -14.86 -5.46 -8.60
C TRP A 290 -14.51 -6.68 -7.75
N PRO A 291 -15.43 -7.13 -6.90
CA PRO A 291 -15.17 -8.17 -5.91
C PRO A 291 -14.84 -9.54 -6.53
N TRP A 292 -15.25 -9.78 -7.75
CA TRP A 292 -14.99 -11.06 -8.45
C TRP A 292 -13.56 -11.21 -8.97
N CYS A 293 -12.69 -10.21 -8.86
CA CYS A 293 -11.29 -10.32 -9.28
C CYS A 293 -10.60 -11.46 -8.52
N GLU A 294 -10.17 -12.49 -9.24
CA GLU A 294 -9.49 -13.67 -8.71
C GLU A 294 -7.98 -13.60 -8.91
N HIS A 295 -7.52 -12.93 -9.95
CA HIS A 295 -6.11 -12.84 -10.29
C HIS A 295 -5.71 -11.40 -10.62
N VAL A 296 -4.66 -10.94 -9.98
CA VAL A 296 -4.01 -9.68 -10.35
C VAL A 296 -2.61 -9.98 -10.87
N LEU A 297 -2.40 -9.62 -12.13
CA LEU A 297 -1.11 -9.71 -12.83
C LEU A 297 -0.49 -8.31 -12.93
N THR A 298 0.76 -8.20 -12.56
CA THR A 298 1.53 -6.97 -12.76
C THR A 298 2.78 -7.27 -13.58
N VAL A 299 3.22 -6.30 -14.39
CA VAL A 299 4.42 -6.43 -15.21
C VAL A 299 5.43 -5.39 -14.80
N GLY A 300 6.67 -5.85 -14.61
CA GLY A 300 7.82 -5.02 -14.36
C GLY A 300 7.94 -4.54 -12.93
N TYR A 301 8.87 -3.64 -12.76
CA TYR A 301 9.22 -3.05 -11.49
C TYR A 301 8.09 -2.19 -10.92
N ARG A 302 7.86 -2.32 -9.63
CA ARG A 302 6.96 -1.45 -8.86
C ARG A 302 7.75 -0.71 -7.80
N SER A 303 7.77 0.60 -7.92
CA SER A 303 8.59 1.48 -7.09
C SER A 303 8.16 1.56 -5.63
N SER A 304 6.96 1.10 -5.30
CA SER A 304 6.38 1.21 -3.97
C SER A 304 5.72 -0.10 -3.52
N LEU A 305 6.08 -0.53 -2.31
CA LEU A 305 5.40 -1.65 -1.64
C LEU A 305 3.94 -1.33 -1.35
N THR A 306 3.63 -0.07 -1.05
CA THR A 306 2.25 0.42 -0.90
C THR A 306 1.42 0.16 -2.15
N GLU A 307 2.00 0.42 -3.33
CA GLU A 307 1.36 0.12 -4.61
C GLU A 307 1.05 -1.39 -4.74
N ILE A 308 2.01 -2.24 -4.40
CA ILE A 308 1.82 -3.71 -4.44
C ILE A 308 0.69 -4.14 -3.50
N VAL A 309 0.66 -3.64 -2.27
CA VAL A 309 -0.40 -3.95 -1.29
C VAL A 309 -1.77 -3.49 -1.78
N GLN A 310 -1.88 -2.29 -2.34
CA GLN A 310 -3.14 -1.78 -2.91
C GLN A 310 -3.61 -2.60 -4.12
N ILE A 311 -2.67 -3.04 -4.96
CA ILE A 311 -2.96 -3.91 -6.10
C ILE A 311 -3.47 -5.28 -5.61
N ILE A 312 -2.81 -5.89 -4.63
CA ILE A 312 -3.26 -7.15 -4.01
C ILE A 312 -4.65 -6.98 -3.38
N GLY A 313 -4.90 -5.85 -2.74
CA GLY A 313 -6.18 -5.50 -2.15
C GLY A 313 -7.37 -5.58 -3.12
N ARG A 314 -7.12 -5.41 -4.43
CA ARG A 314 -8.17 -5.58 -5.45
C ARG A 314 -8.58 -7.03 -5.67
N ALA A 315 -7.63 -7.98 -5.53
CA ALA A 315 -7.93 -9.40 -5.62
C ALA A 315 -8.48 -9.97 -4.31
N THR A 316 -8.28 -9.32 -3.17
CA THR A 316 -8.67 -9.83 -1.86
C THR A 316 -10.01 -9.31 -1.36
N ARG A 317 -10.97 -9.06 -2.26
CA ARG A 317 -12.36 -8.81 -1.90
C ARG A 317 -13.10 -10.12 -1.71
N ASP A 318 -13.93 -10.21 -0.66
CA ASP A 318 -14.74 -11.39 -0.40
C ASP A 318 -16.00 -11.39 -1.28
N CYS A 319 -16.26 -12.48 -1.99
CA CYS A 319 -17.52 -12.65 -2.70
C CYS A 319 -17.83 -14.12 -2.95
N GLU A 320 -19.11 -14.43 -3.12
CA GLU A 320 -19.58 -15.77 -3.41
C GLU A 320 -18.96 -16.34 -4.68
N GLY A 321 -18.52 -17.61 -4.60
CA GLY A 321 -17.88 -18.33 -5.70
C GLY A 321 -16.40 -18.01 -5.91
N LYS A 322 -15.76 -17.29 -4.97
CA LYS A 322 -14.33 -17.01 -5.00
C LYS A 322 -13.64 -17.55 -3.75
N GLU A 323 -12.99 -18.70 -3.85
CA GLU A 323 -12.29 -19.34 -2.74
C GLU A 323 -10.79 -18.97 -2.68
N HIS A 324 -10.22 -18.59 -3.81
CA HIS A 324 -8.80 -18.28 -3.96
C HIS A 324 -8.59 -16.96 -4.70
N ALA A 325 -7.62 -16.18 -4.27
CA ALA A 325 -7.10 -15.03 -5.00
C ALA A 325 -5.60 -15.22 -5.28
N GLN A 326 -5.14 -14.73 -6.42
CA GLN A 326 -3.75 -14.80 -6.83
C GLN A 326 -3.21 -13.42 -7.18
N PHE A 327 -2.03 -13.09 -6.66
CA PHE A 327 -1.19 -12.01 -7.15
C PHE A 327 0.02 -12.59 -7.84
N THR A 328 0.34 -12.12 -9.05
CA THR A 328 1.53 -12.52 -9.79
C THR A 328 2.21 -11.28 -10.36
N ASN A 329 3.49 -11.11 -10.06
CA ASN A 329 4.31 -10.08 -10.68
C ASN A 329 5.30 -10.72 -11.66
N LEU A 330 5.25 -10.28 -12.93
CA LEU A 330 6.18 -10.68 -13.98
C LEU A 330 7.41 -9.78 -13.90
N ILE A 331 8.58 -10.35 -13.67
CA ILE A 331 9.84 -9.64 -13.55
C ILE A 331 10.80 -10.17 -14.61
N ALA A 332 11.40 -9.28 -15.39
CA ALA A 332 12.41 -9.68 -16.34
C ALA A 332 13.62 -10.27 -15.61
N GLN A 333 14.06 -11.46 -16.05
CA GLN A 333 15.23 -12.13 -15.51
C GLN A 333 16.47 -11.65 -16.27
N PRO A 334 17.51 -11.19 -15.57
CA PRO A 334 18.81 -11.05 -16.21
C PRO A 334 19.37 -12.42 -16.59
N ASP A 335 20.36 -12.47 -17.45
CA ASP A 335 20.96 -13.66 -18.09
C ASP A 335 21.52 -14.76 -17.12
N ALA A 336 20.92 -14.95 -15.97
CA ALA A 336 21.35 -15.92 -14.97
C ALA A 336 20.56 -17.23 -15.10
N GLU A 337 21.29 -18.31 -15.39
CA GLU A 337 20.73 -19.67 -15.52
C GLU A 337 20.48 -20.39 -14.17
N ASP A 338 20.69 -19.72 -13.03
CA ASP A 338 20.62 -20.38 -11.72
C ASP A 338 19.20 -20.35 -11.12
N ALA A 339 18.51 -21.49 -11.21
CA ALA A 339 17.18 -21.70 -10.67
C ALA A 339 17.10 -21.52 -9.14
N ASP A 340 18.17 -21.86 -8.41
CA ASP A 340 18.19 -21.78 -6.94
C ASP A 340 18.15 -20.32 -6.47
N VAL A 341 18.75 -19.47 -7.24
CA VAL A 341 18.83 -18.06 -6.95
C VAL A 341 17.52 -17.36 -7.30
N THR A 342 16.92 -17.68 -8.44
CA THR A 342 15.57 -17.24 -8.80
C THR A 342 14.56 -17.61 -7.69
N ASN A 343 14.66 -18.83 -7.18
CA ASN A 343 13.83 -19.30 -6.06
C ASN A 343 14.10 -18.52 -4.77
N SER A 344 15.34 -18.21 -4.46
CA SER A 344 15.71 -17.44 -3.25
C SER A 344 15.17 -16.03 -3.29
N VAL A 345 15.29 -15.33 -4.43
CA VAL A 345 14.74 -13.99 -4.63
C VAL A 345 13.22 -14.01 -4.58
N ASN A 346 12.58 -14.96 -5.23
CA ASN A 346 11.13 -15.14 -5.21
C ASN A 346 10.62 -15.34 -3.76
N ASN A 347 11.29 -16.19 -2.99
CA ASN A 347 10.93 -16.44 -1.59
C ASN A 347 11.11 -15.19 -0.72
N MET A 348 12.15 -14.41 -0.96
CA MET A 348 12.42 -13.17 -0.24
C MET A 348 11.36 -12.10 -0.56
N LEU A 349 11.04 -11.88 -1.82
CA LEU A 349 9.98 -10.94 -2.25
C LEU A 349 8.61 -11.36 -1.71
N LYS A 350 8.31 -12.66 -1.72
CA LYS A 350 7.09 -13.20 -1.10
C LYS A 350 7.06 -12.92 0.39
N ALA A 351 8.15 -13.17 1.11
CA ALA A 351 8.24 -12.94 2.54
C ALA A 351 8.02 -11.46 2.90
N ILE A 352 8.65 -10.54 2.15
CA ILE A 352 8.46 -9.10 2.34
C ILE A 352 7.01 -8.70 2.07
N THR A 353 6.42 -9.17 0.96
CA THR A 353 5.04 -8.84 0.60
C THR A 353 4.04 -9.40 1.63
N VAL A 354 4.24 -10.64 2.07
CA VAL A 354 3.41 -11.25 3.11
C VAL A 354 3.56 -10.51 4.44
N SER A 355 4.77 -10.12 4.82
CA SER A 355 5.02 -9.34 6.03
C SER A 355 4.26 -8.02 6.05
N LEU A 356 4.24 -7.32 4.93
CA LEU A 356 3.50 -6.07 4.80
C LEU A 356 1.98 -6.27 4.88
N LEU A 357 1.46 -7.31 4.23
CA LEU A 357 0.04 -7.65 4.28
C LEU A 357 -0.41 -8.10 5.67
N MET A 358 0.44 -8.82 6.38
CA MET A 358 0.13 -9.44 7.67
C MET A 358 0.54 -8.55 8.86
N GLU A 359 1.04 -7.34 8.60
CA GLU A 359 1.52 -6.42 9.63
C GLU A 359 2.32 -7.14 10.73
N GLN A 360 3.45 -7.77 10.34
CA GLN A 360 4.46 -8.29 11.27
C GLN A 360 4.31 -9.73 11.80
N ILE A 361 3.30 -10.50 11.40
CA ILE A 361 3.11 -11.82 12.01
C ILE A 361 4.03 -12.92 11.43
N LEU A 362 4.52 -12.81 10.18
CA LEU A 362 5.21 -13.90 9.49
C LEU A 362 6.62 -13.61 8.97
N ALA A 363 7.08 -12.37 8.98
CA ALA A 363 8.48 -12.05 8.72
C ALA A 363 9.00 -11.15 9.84
N PRO A 364 10.25 -11.34 10.28
CA PRO A 364 10.81 -10.44 11.27
C PRO A 364 10.86 -9.04 10.67
N ASN A 365 10.02 -8.15 11.15
CA ASN A 365 10.16 -6.73 10.90
C ASN A 365 11.41 -6.26 11.63
N ILE A 366 12.49 -6.26 10.89
CA ILE A 366 13.72 -5.70 11.40
C ILE A 366 13.68 -4.23 11.09
N ASN A 367 13.41 -3.45 12.12
CA ASN A 367 13.47 -2.02 12.08
C ASN A 367 14.80 -1.57 12.68
N PHE A 368 15.37 -0.54 12.11
CA PHE A 368 16.55 0.09 12.70
C PHE A 368 16.13 1.40 13.35
N LYS A 369 16.55 1.61 14.60
CA LYS A 369 16.27 2.86 15.30
C LYS A 369 17.54 3.42 15.90
N PRO A 370 17.95 4.66 15.55
CA PRO A 370 19.07 5.33 16.22
C PRO A 370 18.81 5.49 17.70
N ARG A 371 19.83 5.24 18.54
CA ARG A 371 19.75 5.40 19.99
C ARG A 371 19.44 6.84 20.39
N SER A 372 19.94 7.82 19.62
CA SER A 372 19.67 9.25 19.84
C SER A 372 18.19 9.62 19.74
N LEU A 373 17.38 8.80 19.06
CA LEU A 373 15.92 8.99 18.91
C LEU A 373 15.10 8.21 19.93
N LEU A 374 15.73 7.46 20.84
CA LEU A 374 15.01 6.76 21.90
C LEU A 374 14.65 7.76 23.01
N LYS A 375 13.36 7.81 23.35
CA LYS A 375 12.87 8.58 24.49
C LYS A 375 13.07 7.78 25.80
N ASN A 376 13.35 8.46 26.91
CA ASN A 376 13.46 7.81 28.21
C ASN A 376 12.15 7.08 28.56
N GLY A 377 12.25 5.76 28.76
CA GLY A 377 11.09 4.92 29.08
C GLY A 377 10.26 4.46 27.88
N GLU A 378 10.72 4.70 26.66
CA GLU A 378 10.06 4.20 25.46
C GLU A 378 10.19 2.67 25.35
N GLU A 379 9.07 1.98 25.19
CA GLU A 379 9.05 0.55 24.86
C GLU A 379 9.44 0.36 23.39
N VAL A 380 10.54 -0.34 23.17
CA VAL A 380 11.03 -0.66 21.82
C VAL A 380 10.21 -1.81 21.26
N LYS A 381 9.65 -1.64 20.06
CA LYS A 381 8.87 -2.71 19.39
C LYS A 381 9.75 -3.95 19.16
N PRO A 382 9.20 -5.16 19.31
CA PRO A 382 9.92 -6.39 18.95
C PRO A 382 10.44 -6.31 17.50
N GLY A 383 11.67 -6.77 17.27
CA GLY A 383 12.28 -6.69 15.94
C GLY A 383 13.03 -5.39 15.66
N THR A 384 13.13 -4.47 16.61
CA THR A 384 13.90 -3.23 16.41
C THR A 384 15.35 -3.42 16.85
N ILE A 385 16.28 -3.19 15.93
CA ILE A 385 17.72 -3.12 16.19
C ILE A 385 18.08 -1.68 16.54
N ILE A 386 18.60 -1.46 17.73
CA ILE A 386 19.06 -0.14 18.17
C ILE A 386 20.48 0.10 17.63
N ILE A 387 20.63 1.20 16.89
CA ILE A 387 21.93 1.63 16.37
C ILE A 387 22.53 2.60 17.38
N ASP A 388 23.74 2.33 17.83
CA ASP A 388 24.47 3.28 18.68
C ASP A 388 25.08 4.40 17.81
N ASP A 389 24.40 5.52 17.77
CA ASP A 389 24.80 6.74 17.08
C ASP A 389 25.24 7.85 18.05
N THR A 390 25.53 7.49 19.31
CA THR A 390 25.94 8.45 20.34
C THR A 390 27.44 8.75 20.30
N GLY A 391 28.23 7.99 19.53
CA GLY A 391 29.68 8.12 19.37
C GLY A 391 30.14 8.99 18.20
N GLU A 392 31.23 8.60 17.58
CA GLU A 392 31.81 9.29 16.40
C GLU A 392 30.97 9.17 15.13
N HIS A 393 30.12 8.12 15.04
CA HIS A 393 29.28 7.83 13.88
C HIS A 393 27.83 8.25 14.14
N LYS A 394 27.58 9.54 14.01
CA LYS A 394 26.21 10.07 14.12
C LYS A 394 25.40 9.74 12.87
N VAL A 395 24.19 9.26 13.09
CA VAL A 395 23.20 9.13 12.01
C VAL A 395 22.60 10.50 11.73
N SER A 396 22.61 10.93 10.47
CA SER A 396 22.00 12.22 10.09
C SER A 396 20.49 12.17 10.24
N LYS A 397 19.84 13.33 10.36
CA LYS A 397 18.38 13.40 10.47
C LYS A 397 17.69 12.76 9.26
N PRO A 398 18.07 13.01 7.99
CA PRO A 398 17.47 12.34 6.84
C PRO A 398 17.60 10.80 6.88
N VAL A 399 18.78 10.29 7.26
CA VAL A 399 18.98 8.83 7.39
C VAL A 399 18.11 8.26 8.50
N ALA A 400 18.02 8.92 9.65
CA ALA A 400 17.17 8.49 10.76
C ALA A 400 15.69 8.40 10.34
N GLU A 401 15.22 9.35 9.54
CA GLU A 401 13.86 9.37 8.99
C GLU A 401 13.62 8.19 8.02
N ILE A 402 14.58 7.88 7.15
CA ILE A 402 14.49 6.71 6.26
C ILE A 402 14.42 5.41 7.06
N LEU A 403 15.24 5.28 8.09
CA LEU A 403 15.29 4.09 8.95
C LEU A 403 13.98 3.87 9.72
N THR A 404 13.36 4.95 10.20
CA THR A 404 12.15 4.88 11.04
C THR A 404 10.84 4.79 10.25
N ASN A 405 10.82 5.27 8.99
CA ASN A 405 9.61 5.39 8.17
C ASN A 405 9.44 4.26 7.12
N GLY A 406 10.14 3.15 7.26
CA GLY A 406 10.05 2.02 6.31
C GLY A 406 10.76 2.27 4.96
N GLY A 407 11.46 3.39 4.82
CA GLY A 407 12.19 3.74 3.59
C GLY A 407 13.24 2.69 3.22
N LEU A 408 13.87 2.07 4.22
CA LEU A 408 14.84 1.01 4.02
C LEU A 408 14.22 -0.23 3.33
N THR A 409 13.05 -0.67 3.79
CA THR A 409 12.33 -1.82 3.18
C THR A 409 11.93 -1.51 1.74
N ASN A 410 11.55 -0.28 1.44
CA ASN A 410 11.26 0.15 0.08
C ASN A 410 12.49 0.08 -0.83
N VAL A 411 13.64 0.56 -0.38
CA VAL A 411 14.89 0.46 -1.15
C VAL A 411 15.26 -1.00 -1.37
N THR A 412 15.21 -1.82 -0.32
CA THR A 412 15.53 -3.25 -0.42
C THR A 412 14.62 -3.94 -1.45
N THR A 413 13.33 -3.64 -1.43
CA THR A 413 12.39 -4.19 -2.43
C THR A 413 12.68 -3.65 -3.84
N SER A 414 13.05 -2.37 -3.96
CA SER A 414 13.47 -1.79 -5.23
C SER A 414 14.70 -2.49 -5.80
N VAL A 415 15.71 -2.71 -4.97
CA VAL A 415 16.93 -3.45 -5.35
C VAL A 415 16.59 -4.87 -5.81
N LEU A 416 15.71 -5.57 -5.09
CA LEU A 416 15.31 -6.93 -5.43
C LEU A 416 14.46 -7.04 -6.70
N GLN A 417 13.85 -5.96 -7.14
CA GLN A 417 13.09 -5.88 -8.39
C GLN A 417 13.91 -5.29 -9.55
N ASP A 418 15.06 -4.68 -9.28
CA ASP A 418 15.94 -4.17 -10.32
C ASP A 418 16.63 -5.33 -11.05
N ILE A 419 16.37 -5.41 -12.36
CA ILE A 419 16.87 -6.47 -13.25
C ILE A 419 18.40 -6.55 -13.22
N ASN A 420 19.07 -5.40 -13.24
CA ASN A 420 20.51 -5.34 -13.27
C ASN A 420 21.13 -5.68 -11.90
N ALA A 421 20.52 -5.14 -10.82
CA ALA A 421 20.99 -5.40 -9.47
C ALA A 421 20.80 -6.88 -9.08
N VAL A 422 19.63 -7.44 -9.34
CA VAL A 422 19.31 -8.83 -8.98
C VAL A 422 20.16 -9.82 -9.76
N GLY A 423 20.31 -9.63 -11.07
CA GLY A 423 21.15 -10.52 -11.89
C GLY A 423 22.58 -10.59 -11.40
N ARG A 424 23.12 -9.48 -10.95
CA ARG A 424 24.49 -9.38 -10.46
C ARG A 424 24.68 -9.93 -9.06
N ILE A 425 23.72 -9.70 -8.16
CA ILE A 425 23.71 -10.34 -6.82
C ILE A 425 23.64 -11.87 -6.96
N ILE A 426 22.88 -12.33 -7.92
CA ILE A 426 22.56 -13.74 -8.13
C ILE A 426 23.70 -14.51 -8.78
N THR A 427 24.35 -13.95 -9.78
CA THR A 427 25.37 -14.68 -10.55
C THR A 427 26.73 -14.69 -9.88
N HIS A 428 26.91 -14.06 -8.71
CA HIS A 428 28.24 -13.75 -8.15
C HIS A 428 29.19 -13.08 -9.17
N ALA A 429 28.62 -12.54 -10.27
CA ALA A 429 29.39 -11.93 -11.34
C ALA A 429 29.98 -10.58 -10.91
N ILE A 430 29.42 -10.00 -9.85
CA ILE A 430 30.00 -8.84 -9.20
C ILE A 430 30.70 -9.31 -7.94
N ASN A 431 31.94 -8.88 -7.80
CA ASN A 431 32.58 -8.84 -6.51
C ASN A 431 31.63 -8.05 -5.56
N ASP A 432 31.28 -8.61 -4.40
CA ASP A 432 30.42 -7.97 -3.40
C ASP A 432 30.77 -6.49 -3.16
N GLN A 433 32.04 -6.11 -3.34
CA GLN A 433 32.51 -4.75 -3.21
C GLN A 433 32.03 -3.81 -4.32
N GLU A 434 31.86 -4.25 -5.54
CA GLU A 434 31.38 -3.40 -6.64
C GLU A 434 29.90 -3.08 -6.45
N PHE A 435 29.11 -4.08 -6.13
CA PHE A 435 27.70 -3.89 -5.82
C PHE A 435 27.50 -2.97 -4.61
N THR A 436 28.17 -3.26 -3.50
CA THR A 436 27.96 -2.53 -2.24
C THR A 436 28.56 -1.12 -2.24
N GLN A 437 29.63 -0.87 -3.02
CA GLN A 437 30.33 0.42 -3.05
C GLN A 437 29.89 1.35 -4.19
N LEU A 438 29.32 0.83 -5.26
CA LEU A 438 28.96 1.62 -6.44
C LEU A 438 27.47 1.52 -6.78
N GLU A 439 26.94 0.31 -6.97
CA GLU A 439 25.59 0.16 -7.52
C GLU A 439 24.50 0.40 -6.49
N LEU A 440 24.62 -0.20 -5.33
CA LEU A 440 23.65 0.01 -4.25
C LEU A 440 23.56 1.48 -3.81
N PRO A 441 24.69 2.22 -3.66
CA PRO A 441 24.62 3.67 -3.45
C PRO A 441 23.93 4.43 -4.58
N ASN A 442 24.13 4.06 -5.86
CA ASN A 442 23.44 4.68 -6.98
C ASN A 442 21.93 4.47 -6.92
N LEU A 443 21.48 3.25 -6.61
CA LEU A 443 20.06 2.94 -6.43
C LEU A 443 19.45 3.73 -5.26
N VAL A 444 20.18 3.87 -4.17
CA VAL A 444 19.77 4.71 -3.04
C VAL A 444 19.68 6.18 -3.45
N GLN A 445 20.66 6.68 -4.21
CA GLN A 445 20.68 8.07 -4.69
C GLN A 445 19.52 8.35 -5.64
N GLU A 446 19.20 7.43 -6.54
CA GLU A 446 18.03 7.53 -7.43
C GLU A 446 16.71 7.59 -6.64
N ARG A 447 16.63 6.83 -5.57
CA ARG A 447 15.44 6.79 -4.71
C ARG A 447 15.31 8.02 -3.82
N PHE A 448 16.43 8.53 -3.34
CA PHE A 448 16.52 9.69 -2.45
C PHE A 448 17.47 10.75 -3.02
N PRO A 449 17.05 11.47 -4.09
CA PRO A 449 17.94 12.40 -4.81
C PRO A 449 18.48 13.55 -3.95
N SER A 450 17.82 13.86 -2.84
CA SER A 450 18.18 14.95 -1.92
C SER A 450 19.22 14.57 -0.87
N LEU A 451 19.61 13.28 -0.76
CA LEU A 451 20.60 12.86 0.20
C LEU A 451 22.02 13.28 -0.18
N GLU A 452 22.79 13.65 0.80
CA GLU A 452 24.23 13.84 0.66
C GLU A 452 24.95 12.48 0.46
N ILE A 453 26.09 12.48 -0.23
CA ILE A 453 26.81 11.26 -0.61
C ILE A 453 27.13 10.35 0.59
N GLU A 454 27.48 10.92 1.73
CA GLU A 454 27.77 10.12 2.94
C GLU A 454 26.51 9.49 3.55
N ASP A 455 25.37 10.17 3.47
CA ASP A 455 24.07 9.64 3.87
C ASP A 455 23.62 8.51 2.94
N VAL A 456 23.82 8.67 1.65
CA VAL A 456 23.57 7.61 0.64
C VAL A 456 24.35 6.35 0.96
N LYS A 457 25.65 6.46 1.24
CA LYS A 457 26.49 5.32 1.63
C LYS A 457 26.02 4.66 2.95
N THR A 458 25.55 5.48 3.87
CA THR A 458 25.03 4.99 5.15
C THR A 458 23.74 4.21 4.96
N VAL A 459 22.80 4.73 4.19
CA VAL A 459 21.55 4.02 3.83
C VAL A 459 21.87 2.73 3.08
N ALA A 460 22.80 2.76 2.11
CA ALA A 460 23.22 1.58 1.36
C ALA A 460 23.74 0.45 2.26
N LYS A 461 24.52 0.78 3.29
CA LYS A 461 24.97 -0.21 4.28
C LYS A 461 23.82 -0.84 5.07
N PHE A 462 22.81 -0.07 5.42
CA PHE A 462 21.64 -0.62 6.11
C PHE A 462 20.78 -1.48 5.20
N VAL A 463 20.65 -1.13 3.91
CA VAL A 463 19.99 -1.98 2.91
C VAL A 463 20.74 -3.31 2.75
N GLU A 464 22.06 -3.25 2.61
CA GLU A 464 22.91 -4.45 2.54
C GLU A 464 22.72 -5.34 3.77
N LEU A 465 22.73 -4.75 4.97
CA LEU A 465 22.52 -5.47 6.22
C LEU A 465 21.13 -6.11 6.26
N GLN A 466 20.09 -5.37 5.90
CA GLN A 466 18.71 -5.88 5.85
C GLN A 466 18.60 -7.05 4.86
N MET A 467 19.21 -6.94 3.68
CA MET A 467 19.24 -8.02 2.69
C MET A 467 19.95 -9.27 3.23
N LYS A 468 21.10 -9.12 3.88
CA LYS A 468 21.84 -10.23 4.50
C LYS A 468 21.02 -10.93 5.58
N ILE A 469 20.33 -10.16 6.42
CA ILE A 469 19.45 -10.71 7.46
C ILE A 469 18.31 -11.51 6.85
N HIS A 470 17.65 -10.97 5.83
CA HIS A 470 16.56 -11.67 5.13
C HIS A 470 17.06 -12.94 4.40
N ALA A 471 18.22 -12.87 3.74
CA ALA A 471 18.82 -14.02 3.05
C ALA A 471 19.19 -15.14 4.03
N ALA A 472 19.68 -14.81 5.21
CA ALA A 472 19.96 -15.77 6.28
C ALA A 472 18.67 -16.34 6.93
N GLY A 473 17.49 -15.82 6.58
CA GLY A 473 16.23 -16.17 7.25
C GLY A 473 16.22 -15.74 8.71
N GLY A 474 16.88 -14.61 9.01
CA GLY A 474 17.12 -14.11 10.35
C GLY A 474 15.82 -13.90 11.12
N GLN A 475 15.82 -14.32 12.39
CA GLN A 475 14.76 -14.13 13.36
C GLN A 475 15.35 -13.51 14.63
N ILE A 476 14.54 -12.79 15.37
CA ILE A 476 14.96 -12.32 16.69
C ILE A 476 14.48 -13.34 17.70
N ASP A 477 15.41 -13.94 18.45
CA ASP A 477 15.08 -14.91 19.49
C ASP A 477 14.49 -14.22 20.74
N ASP A 478 14.05 -15.04 21.70
CA ASP A 478 13.45 -14.57 22.97
C ASP A 478 14.43 -13.74 23.82
N GLN A 479 15.74 -13.77 23.49
CA GLN A 479 16.78 -12.99 24.15
C GLN A 479 17.10 -11.68 23.41
N GLY A 480 16.42 -11.41 22.27
CA GLY A 480 16.65 -10.25 21.44
C GLY A 480 17.86 -10.36 20.52
N LYS A 481 18.38 -11.59 20.28
CA LYS A 481 19.49 -11.85 19.37
C LYS A 481 18.99 -12.18 17.99
N LEU A 482 19.67 -11.66 16.96
CA LEU A 482 19.39 -12.03 15.58
C LEU A 482 19.98 -13.40 15.28
N VAL A 483 19.13 -14.37 15.01
CA VAL A 483 19.51 -15.75 14.70
C VAL A 483 19.02 -16.15 13.32
N ASP A 484 19.72 -17.08 12.65
CA ASP A 484 19.27 -17.69 11.41
C ASP A 484 18.18 -18.76 11.67
N ARG A 485 17.71 -19.43 10.61
CA ARG A 485 16.69 -20.49 10.69
C ARG A 485 17.13 -21.70 11.54
N GLU A 486 18.42 -21.85 11.77
CA GLU A 486 19.03 -22.94 12.55
C GLU A 486 19.35 -22.49 13.98
N GLY A 487 18.99 -21.27 14.37
CA GLY A 487 19.21 -20.71 15.70
C GLY A 487 20.66 -20.23 15.93
N ARG A 488 21.46 -20.06 14.88
CA ARG A 488 22.82 -19.53 14.97
C ARG A 488 22.79 -18.02 14.97
N ILE A 489 23.60 -17.39 15.81
CA ILE A 489 23.70 -15.92 15.91
C ILE A 489 24.26 -15.36 14.60
N VAL A 490 23.48 -14.51 13.92
CA VAL A 490 23.89 -13.83 12.69
C VAL A 490 24.61 -12.53 13.00
N ILE A 491 24.16 -11.81 14.03
CA ILE A 491 24.78 -10.58 14.53
C ILE A 491 24.64 -10.57 16.06
N GLU A 492 25.73 -10.37 16.77
CA GLU A 492 25.68 -10.06 18.20
C GLU A 492 25.23 -8.61 18.39
N ILE A 493 24.03 -8.45 18.97
CA ILE A 493 23.55 -7.14 19.40
C ILE A 493 24.25 -6.84 20.71
N PRO A 494 24.96 -5.69 20.87
CA PRO A 494 25.63 -5.35 22.12
C PRO A 494 24.69 -5.45 23.32
N ASP A 495 25.20 -5.95 24.44
CA ASP A 495 24.40 -6.22 25.68
C ASP A 495 23.71 -4.96 26.26
N ASP A 496 24.15 -3.76 25.87
CA ASP A 496 23.60 -2.48 26.33
C ASP A 496 22.30 -2.06 25.61
N THR A 497 21.81 -2.84 24.65
CA THR A 497 20.52 -2.55 24.03
C THR A 497 19.38 -2.88 24.99
N PRO A 498 18.34 -2.03 25.10
CA PRO A 498 17.15 -2.36 25.86
C PRO A 498 16.56 -3.67 25.31
N LYS A 499 16.48 -4.73 26.13
CA LYS A 499 15.88 -5.99 25.72
C LYS A 499 14.40 -5.76 25.43
N PRO A 500 13.85 -6.31 24.34
CA PRO A 500 12.42 -6.24 24.08
C PRO A 500 11.65 -6.77 25.30
N PRO A 501 10.51 -6.18 25.64
CA PRO A 501 9.68 -6.66 26.72
C PRO A 501 9.37 -8.13 26.49
N LYS A 502 9.55 -8.96 27.52
CA LYS A 502 9.16 -10.38 27.46
C LYS A 502 7.67 -10.43 27.07
N HIS A 503 7.34 -11.21 26.06
CA HIS A 503 5.94 -11.45 25.71
C HIS A 503 5.16 -11.76 27.00
N PRO A 504 4.02 -11.13 27.25
CA PRO A 504 3.15 -11.55 28.32
C PRO A 504 2.80 -13.01 28.05
N GLN A 505 3.17 -13.89 28.99
CA GLN A 505 2.76 -15.28 28.91
C GLN A 505 1.23 -15.29 28.82
N PRO A 506 0.64 -16.10 27.94
CA PRO A 506 -0.81 -16.23 27.89
C PRO A 506 -1.30 -16.55 29.31
N PRO A 507 -2.42 -15.98 29.75
CA PRO A 507 -2.94 -16.23 31.08
C PRO A 507 -3.07 -17.74 31.26
N LYS A 508 -2.45 -18.27 32.32
CA LYS A 508 -2.55 -19.69 32.67
C LYS A 508 -4.02 -20.03 32.79
N ASP A 509 -4.43 -21.10 32.12
CA ASP A 509 -5.82 -21.62 32.17
C ASP A 509 -6.25 -21.78 33.64
N PRO A 510 -7.41 -21.26 34.07
CA PRO A 510 -7.89 -21.40 35.45
C PRO A 510 -7.94 -22.85 35.95
N LYS A 511 -7.95 -23.82 35.05
CA LYS A 511 -7.94 -25.27 35.39
C LYS A 511 -6.58 -25.79 35.86
N GLU A 512 -5.47 -25.12 35.63
CA GLU A 512 -4.16 -25.53 36.18
C GLU A 512 -3.98 -25.18 37.65
N LYS A 513 -4.76 -24.24 38.20
CA LYS A 513 -4.73 -23.89 39.63
C LYS A 513 -5.43 -24.88 40.56
N GLU A 514 -6.27 -25.76 40.04
CA GLU A 514 -6.94 -26.79 40.85
C GLU A 514 -6.08 -28.04 41.05
N ASN A 515 -5.12 -28.33 40.20
CA ASN A 515 -4.28 -29.52 40.31
C ASN A 515 -3.04 -29.33 41.22
N GLU A 516 -2.64 -28.10 41.52
CA GLU A 516 -1.54 -27.84 42.50
C GLU A 516 -2.03 -27.90 43.97
N LYS A 517 -3.32 -27.95 44.23
CA LYS A 517 -3.87 -28.03 45.61
C LYS A 517 -4.28 -29.44 46.05
N LEU A 518 -4.06 -30.46 45.23
CA LEU A 518 -4.41 -31.85 45.50
C LEU A 518 -3.20 -32.79 45.66
N GLY A 519 -2.02 -32.24 45.87
CA GLY A 519 -0.78 -32.98 46.04
C GLY A 519 0.01 -32.51 47.27
N ASP A 520 -0.63 -32.54 48.44
CA ASP A 520 0.02 -32.59 49.77
C ASP A 520 -0.81 -33.51 50.69
#